data_78d8c6f95f6e8c1ac9ffce2e6a641ba0
#
_entry.id   78d8c6f95f6e8c1ac9ffce2e6a641ba0
#
_cell.length_a   1.000
_cell.length_b   1.000
_cell.length_c   1.000
_cell.angle_alpha   90.00
_cell.angle_beta   90.00
_cell.angle_gamma   90.00
#
_symmetry.space_group_name_H-M   'P 1'
#
loop_
_entity.id
_entity.type
_entity.pdbx_description
1 polymer ?
#
loop_
_entity_poly.entity_id
_entity_poly.type
_entity_poly.pdbx_seq_one_letter_code
_entity_poly.pdbx_strand_id
1 'polypeptide(L)'
;MTHVYSDTFFDYIDQSARASAQSFTQLLYPLLRPESVIDLGCGRGVWLNEWQRAGARDVLGADGDYVDPDTLDIPREAFLPANLTAPLDIDRRFELAQSLEVGEHLPAAAAETLVSSLTAASDRVLFSAAVVGQGGEFHINEQPLSYWQTLFAARGYRAFDCVRPHLRDNRRVAPWYRYNTILYVNEAGRAGLPDDILRHEVPLEHAVQNGGDMMWRLRCSVVSRLPRATVTQIAKVRAAVLAARARLTSRSDRASA
;
A
#
# COMPACT_ATOMS: atom_id res chain seq x y z
N MET A 1 1.94 -23.15 0.90
CA MET A 1 3.05 -22.99 -0.05
C MET A 1 3.64 -21.62 0.21
N THR A 2 4.81 -21.57 0.79
CA THR A 2 5.57 -20.33 1.01
C THR A 2 6.05 -19.84 -0.36
N HIS A 3 5.45 -18.77 -0.87
CA HIS A 3 5.96 -18.11 -2.07
C HIS A 3 7.19 -17.29 -1.69
N VAL A 4 8.35 -17.73 -2.14
CA VAL A 4 9.60 -16.97 -1.98
C VAL A 4 9.65 -15.97 -3.15
N TYR A 5 9.45 -14.70 -2.87
CA TYR A 5 9.72 -13.63 -3.83
C TYR A 5 11.22 -13.55 -4.10
N SER A 6 11.63 -13.40 -5.36
CA SER A 6 13.04 -13.26 -5.70
C SER A 6 13.56 -11.86 -5.36
N ASP A 7 14.87 -11.73 -5.03
CA ASP A 7 15.51 -10.41 -4.80
C ASP A 7 15.29 -9.44 -5.95
N THR A 8 15.27 -9.95 -7.18
CA THR A 8 14.99 -9.14 -8.39
C THR A 8 13.56 -8.56 -8.41
N PHE A 9 12.60 -9.26 -7.83
CA PHE A 9 11.23 -8.79 -7.68
C PHE A 9 11.16 -7.65 -6.65
N PHE A 10 11.81 -7.83 -5.51
CA PHE A 10 11.91 -6.78 -4.50
C PHE A 10 12.61 -5.54 -5.02
N ASP A 11 13.76 -5.66 -5.71
CA ASP A 11 14.50 -4.52 -6.27
C ASP A 11 13.64 -3.68 -7.23
N TYR A 12 12.80 -4.31 -8.07
CA TYR A 12 11.91 -3.61 -8.98
C TYR A 12 10.76 -2.92 -8.24
N ILE A 13 10.14 -3.63 -7.28
CA ILE A 13 9.05 -3.08 -6.47
C ILE A 13 9.57 -1.92 -5.62
N ASP A 14 10.73 -2.06 -5.00
CA ASP A 14 11.33 -1.06 -4.13
C ASP A 14 11.60 0.26 -4.86
N GLN A 15 12.07 0.24 -6.11
CA GLN A 15 12.26 1.47 -6.89
C GLN A 15 10.95 2.20 -7.16
N SER A 16 9.89 1.50 -7.59
CA SER A 16 8.59 2.09 -7.84
C SER A 16 7.87 2.49 -6.55
N ALA A 17 8.04 1.70 -5.48
CA ALA A 17 7.52 2.00 -4.15
C ALA A 17 8.18 3.25 -3.58
N ARG A 18 9.50 3.40 -3.69
CA ARG A 18 10.24 4.57 -3.18
C ARG A 18 9.78 5.87 -3.82
N ALA A 19 9.68 5.94 -5.15
CA ALA A 19 9.20 7.13 -5.85
C ALA A 19 7.74 7.47 -5.49
N SER A 20 6.92 6.43 -5.27
CA SER A 20 5.55 6.58 -4.80
C SER A 20 5.51 7.08 -3.35
N ALA A 21 6.25 6.42 -2.45
CA ALA A 21 6.34 6.78 -1.04
C ALA A 21 6.81 8.22 -0.84
N GLN A 22 7.84 8.66 -1.58
CA GLN A 22 8.31 10.05 -1.56
C GLN A 22 7.20 11.03 -1.93
N SER A 23 6.45 10.75 -2.99
CA SER A 23 5.36 11.63 -3.42
C SER A 23 4.22 11.68 -2.40
N PHE A 24 3.93 10.54 -1.74
CA PHE A 24 2.92 10.44 -0.70
C PHE A 24 3.34 11.16 0.58
N THR A 25 4.56 10.94 1.04
CA THR A 25 5.07 11.59 2.26
C THR A 25 5.20 13.10 2.07
N GLN A 26 5.63 13.57 0.89
CA GLN A 26 5.65 14.99 0.56
C GLN A 26 4.25 15.63 0.59
N LEU A 27 3.21 14.90 0.16
CA LEU A 27 1.83 15.36 0.22
C LEU A 27 1.27 15.30 1.65
N LEU A 28 1.41 14.15 2.31
CA LEU A 28 0.67 13.84 3.53
C LEU A 28 1.39 14.27 4.81
N TYR A 29 2.74 14.29 4.84
CA TYR A 29 3.45 14.63 6.07
C TYR A 29 3.15 16.05 6.57
N PRO A 30 3.09 17.10 5.71
CA PRO A 30 2.71 18.44 6.18
C PRO A 30 1.31 18.52 6.78
N LEU A 31 0.41 17.62 6.38
CA LEU A 31 -1.00 17.59 6.79
C LEU A 31 -1.24 16.75 8.04
N LEU A 32 -0.57 15.60 8.15
CA LEU A 32 -0.79 14.61 9.21
C LEU A 32 0.26 14.67 10.32
N ARG A 33 1.52 14.97 9.96
CA ARG A 33 2.72 15.04 10.83
C ARG A 33 2.83 13.86 11.82
N PRO A 34 2.70 12.60 11.37
CA PRO A 34 2.75 11.49 12.30
C PRO A 34 4.17 11.37 12.88
N GLU A 35 4.27 11.32 14.22
CA GLU A 35 5.52 10.99 14.91
C GLU A 35 5.76 9.48 14.91
N SER A 36 4.69 8.66 14.88
CA SER A 36 4.78 7.21 14.85
C SER A 36 3.93 6.60 13.71
N VAL A 37 4.52 5.64 12.98
CA VAL A 37 3.89 4.97 11.83
C VAL A 37 4.08 3.46 11.92
N ILE A 38 3.01 2.70 11.71
CA ILE A 38 3.07 1.25 11.53
C ILE A 38 2.65 0.87 10.10
N ASP A 39 3.33 -0.11 9.51
CA ASP A 39 3.05 -0.63 8.17
C ASP A 39 2.82 -2.14 8.21
N LEU A 40 1.60 -2.58 7.91
CA LEU A 40 1.24 -3.99 7.82
C LEU A 40 1.36 -4.48 6.36
N GLY A 41 2.37 -5.32 6.10
CA GLY A 41 2.81 -5.71 4.78
C GLY A 41 3.92 -4.78 4.27
N CYS A 42 4.86 -4.46 5.14
CA CYS A 42 5.89 -3.44 4.89
C CYS A 42 6.96 -3.85 3.87
N GLY A 43 7.06 -5.14 3.51
CA GLY A 43 8.17 -5.65 2.73
C GLY A 43 9.50 -5.30 3.40
N ARG A 44 10.43 -4.73 2.64
CA ARG A 44 11.74 -4.26 3.17
C ARG A 44 11.65 -2.93 3.92
N GLY A 45 10.47 -2.36 4.12
CA GLY A 45 10.30 -1.11 4.88
C GLY A 45 10.52 0.18 4.08
N VAL A 46 10.49 0.14 2.75
CA VAL A 46 10.71 1.31 1.87
C VAL A 46 9.80 2.49 2.22
N TRP A 47 8.51 2.22 2.47
CA TRP A 47 7.53 3.24 2.83
C TRP A 47 7.83 3.85 4.19
N LEU A 48 8.17 3.03 5.18
CA LEU A 48 8.52 3.49 6.52
C LEU A 48 9.79 4.33 6.51
N ASN A 49 10.80 3.97 5.71
CA ASN A 49 12.00 4.76 5.53
C ASN A 49 11.67 6.17 4.98
N GLU A 50 10.74 6.29 4.03
CA GLU A 50 10.34 7.59 3.52
C GLU A 50 9.51 8.41 4.54
N TRP A 51 8.72 7.75 5.41
CA TRP A 51 8.10 8.43 6.56
C TRP A 51 9.15 8.95 7.55
N GLN A 52 10.18 8.17 7.88
CA GLN A 52 11.29 8.62 8.73
C GLN A 52 12.04 9.82 8.11
N ARG A 53 12.31 9.77 6.81
CA ARG A 53 12.93 10.90 6.09
C ARG A 53 12.06 12.16 6.11
N ALA A 54 10.76 12.01 6.09
CA ALA A 54 9.81 13.12 6.19
C ALA A 54 9.73 13.70 7.61
N GLY A 55 10.11 12.92 8.66
CA GLY A 55 10.15 13.39 10.04
C GLY A 55 9.51 12.48 11.09
N ALA A 56 8.93 11.33 10.70
CA ALA A 56 8.45 10.35 11.67
C ALA A 56 9.66 9.78 12.46
N ARG A 57 9.51 9.69 13.79
CA ARG A 57 10.62 9.29 14.68
C ARG A 57 10.56 7.81 15.04
N ASP A 58 9.36 7.25 15.06
CA ASP A 58 9.07 5.90 15.49
C ASP A 58 8.34 5.17 14.37
N VAL A 59 8.93 4.07 13.90
CA VAL A 59 8.34 3.24 12.85
C VAL A 59 8.35 1.77 13.25
N LEU A 60 7.33 1.04 12.83
CA LEU A 60 7.26 -0.41 12.97
C LEU A 60 6.73 -1.01 11.68
N GLY A 61 7.46 -1.94 11.09
CA GLY A 61 7.01 -2.74 9.96
C GLY A 61 6.65 -4.15 10.38
N ALA A 62 5.53 -4.68 9.92
CA ALA A 62 5.15 -6.06 10.11
C ALA A 62 4.94 -6.74 8.75
N ASP A 63 5.61 -7.88 8.52
CA ASP A 63 5.48 -8.69 7.31
C ASP A 63 5.86 -10.15 7.59
N GLY A 64 5.67 -11.03 6.60
CA GLY A 64 6.01 -12.44 6.73
C GLY A 64 7.51 -12.69 7.02
N ASP A 65 7.79 -13.85 7.58
CA ASP A 65 9.16 -14.34 7.90
C ASP A 65 10.04 -14.59 6.65
N TYR A 66 9.47 -14.45 5.47
CA TYR A 66 10.18 -14.52 4.19
C TYR A 66 10.98 -13.23 3.87
N VAL A 67 10.73 -12.14 4.58
CA VAL A 67 11.51 -10.90 4.44
C VAL A 67 12.85 -11.09 5.12
N ASP A 68 13.94 -10.94 4.35
CA ASP A 68 15.29 -11.02 4.88
C ASP A 68 15.63 -9.75 5.69
N PRO A 69 15.88 -9.87 7.02
CA PRO A 69 16.18 -8.73 7.87
C PRO A 69 17.46 -7.96 7.47
N ASP A 70 18.37 -8.59 6.74
CA ASP A 70 19.61 -7.94 6.28
C ASP A 70 19.39 -7.04 5.05
N THR A 71 18.18 -7.08 4.45
CA THR A 71 17.80 -6.26 3.30
C THR A 71 16.84 -5.10 3.64
N LEU A 72 16.57 -4.89 4.92
CA LEU A 72 15.63 -3.87 5.38
C LEU A 72 16.15 -2.44 5.15
N ASP A 73 15.26 -1.56 4.74
CA ASP A 73 15.47 -0.10 4.66
C ASP A 73 15.20 0.63 6.01
N ILE A 74 14.73 -0.12 7.00
CA ILE A 74 14.47 0.34 8.38
C ILE A 74 15.38 -0.42 9.36
N PRO A 75 15.59 0.09 10.58
CA PRO A 75 16.32 -0.64 11.61
C PRO A 75 15.70 -2.02 11.86
N ARG A 76 16.55 -3.04 12.09
CA ARG A 76 16.10 -4.42 12.30
C ARG A 76 15.11 -4.56 13.47
N GLU A 77 15.32 -3.79 14.52
CA GLU A 77 14.45 -3.71 15.70
C GLU A 77 13.08 -3.09 15.41
N ALA A 78 12.95 -2.39 14.29
CA ALA A 78 11.68 -1.85 13.80
C ALA A 78 10.94 -2.83 12.85
N PHE A 79 11.37 -4.07 12.74
CA PHE A 79 10.72 -5.10 11.94
C PHE A 79 10.17 -6.23 12.83
N LEU A 80 8.91 -6.56 12.63
CA LEU A 80 8.19 -7.64 13.32
C LEU A 80 7.78 -8.71 12.30
N PRO A 81 8.39 -9.90 12.31
CA PRO A 81 7.90 -11.04 11.53
C PRO A 81 6.48 -11.41 11.99
N ALA A 82 5.50 -11.38 11.08
CA ALA A 82 4.11 -11.59 11.43
C ALA A 82 3.32 -12.29 10.32
N ASN A 83 2.31 -13.07 10.72
CA ASN A 83 1.33 -13.62 9.81
C ASN A 83 0.09 -12.70 9.75
N LEU A 84 -0.05 -11.92 8.70
CA LEU A 84 -1.14 -10.96 8.52
C LEU A 84 -2.52 -11.61 8.29
N THR A 85 -2.61 -12.93 8.18
CA THR A 85 -3.89 -13.66 8.18
C THR A 85 -4.43 -13.94 9.57
N ALA A 86 -3.62 -13.69 10.61
CA ALA A 86 -3.99 -13.79 12.02
C ALA A 86 -4.05 -12.39 12.66
N PRO A 87 -4.80 -12.22 13.77
CA PRO A 87 -4.78 -10.97 14.51
C PRO A 87 -3.35 -10.60 14.93
N LEU A 88 -2.96 -9.37 14.70
CA LEU A 88 -1.68 -8.87 15.13
C LEU A 88 -1.82 -8.25 16.52
N ASP A 89 -1.10 -8.83 17.49
CA ASP A 89 -1.05 -8.32 18.85
C ASP A 89 0.09 -7.29 18.96
N ILE A 90 -0.29 -6.02 19.09
CA ILE A 90 0.63 -4.89 19.25
C ILE A 90 0.20 -4.17 20.53
N ASP A 91 1.10 -4.05 21.48
CA ASP A 91 0.87 -3.52 22.81
C ASP A 91 0.71 -1.99 22.89
N ARG A 92 0.78 -1.30 21.73
CA ARG A 92 0.71 0.16 21.62
C ARG A 92 -0.02 0.62 20.36
N ARG A 93 -0.36 1.90 20.33
CA ARG A 93 -0.97 2.56 19.18
C ARG A 93 0.02 3.49 18.48
N PHE A 94 -0.25 3.76 17.21
CA PHE A 94 0.52 4.65 16.34
C PHE A 94 -0.37 5.81 15.86
N GLU A 95 0.25 6.92 15.48
CA GLU A 95 -0.49 8.06 14.94
C GLU A 95 -0.97 7.82 13.51
N LEU A 96 -0.28 6.93 12.77
CA LEU A 96 -0.69 6.48 11.46
C LEU A 96 -0.43 4.97 11.34
N ALA A 97 -1.41 4.22 10.87
CA ALA A 97 -1.21 2.88 10.34
C ALA A 97 -1.31 2.91 8.83
N GLN A 98 -0.57 2.04 8.14
CA GLN A 98 -0.74 1.85 6.72
C GLN A 98 -0.70 0.38 6.34
N SER A 99 -1.30 0.06 5.19
CA SER A 99 -1.15 -1.21 4.47
C SER A 99 -1.46 -0.94 3.00
N LEU A 100 -0.46 -1.11 2.15
CA LEU A 100 -0.52 -0.65 0.77
C LEU A 100 -0.22 -1.79 -0.21
N GLU A 101 -1.26 -2.20 -0.99
CA GLU A 101 -1.19 -3.31 -1.95
C GLU A 101 -0.83 -4.66 -1.28
N VAL A 102 -1.53 -4.98 -0.19
CA VAL A 102 -1.33 -6.19 0.62
C VAL A 102 -2.59 -7.06 0.65
N GLY A 103 -3.76 -6.45 0.82
CA GLY A 103 -5.03 -7.15 1.02
C GLY A 103 -5.40 -8.12 -0.09
N GLU A 104 -4.94 -7.88 -1.32
CA GLU A 104 -5.14 -8.73 -2.49
C GLU A 104 -4.32 -10.03 -2.46
N HIS A 105 -3.25 -10.07 -1.68
CA HIS A 105 -2.41 -11.26 -1.50
C HIS A 105 -2.89 -12.16 -0.37
N LEU A 106 -3.79 -11.68 0.48
CA LEU A 106 -4.35 -12.44 1.58
C LEU A 106 -5.64 -13.15 1.14
N PRO A 107 -5.97 -14.31 1.71
CA PRO A 107 -7.28 -14.93 1.51
C PRO A 107 -8.41 -13.97 1.88
N ALA A 108 -9.53 -14.00 1.15
CA ALA A 108 -10.68 -13.12 1.44
C ALA A 108 -11.17 -13.23 2.90
N ALA A 109 -11.07 -14.42 3.50
CA ALA A 109 -11.41 -14.64 4.91
C ALA A 109 -10.50 -13.86 5.89
N ALA A 110 -9.30 -13.44 5.47
CA ALA A 110 -8.38 -12.66 6.30
C ALA A 110 -8.57 -11.13 6.17
N ALA A 111 -9.43 -10.67 5.26
CA ALA A 111 -9.63 -9.24 5.03
C ALA A 111 -10.12 -8.49 6.29
N GLU A 112 -11.08 -9.09 7.01
CA GLU A 112 -11.56 -8.52 8.28
C GLU A 112 -10.48 -8.49 9.36
N THR A 113 -9.62 -9.51 9.41
CA THR A 113 -8.49 -9.58 10.35
C THR A 113 -7.47 -8.49 10.07
N LEU A 114 -7.09 -8.28 8.80
CA LEU A 114 -6.18 -7.21 8.40
C LEU A 114 -6.74 -5.84 8.82
N VAL A 115 -8.00 -5.54 8.46
CA VAL A 115 -8.65 -4.26 8.81
C VAL A 115 -8.77 -4.11 10.33
N SER A 116 -9.06 -5.20 11.07
CA SER A 116 -9.11 -5.19 12.53
C SER A 116 -7.76 -4.84 13.14
N SER A 117 -6.67 -5.44 12.67
CA SER A 117 -5.31 -5.15 13.13
C SER A 117 -4.92 -3.68 12.87
N LEU A 118 -5.24 -3.17 11.66
CA LEU A 118 -4.99 -1.76 11.31
C LEU A 118 -5.74 -0.79 12.21
N THR A 119 -7.04 -1.04 12.45
CA THR A 119 -7.89 -0.17 13.26
C THR A 119 -7.61 -0.27 14.75
N ALA A 120 -7.09 -1.40 15.23
CA ALA A 120 -6.57 -1.53 16.58
C ALA A 120 -5.26 -0.73 16.76
N ALA A 121 -4.43 -0.67 15.72
CA ALA A 121 -3.13 0.00 15.77
C ALA A 121 -3.20 1.53 15.67
N SER A 122 -4.19 2.12 14.99
CA SER A 122 -4.26 3.58 14.80
C SER A 122 -5.67 4.08 14.53
N ASP A 123 -5.93 5.33 14.87
CA ASP A 123 -7.17 6.06 14.54
C ASP A 123 -7.16 6.62 13.11
N ARG A 124 -6.02 6.58 12.42
CA ARG A 124 -5.80 7.02 11.03
C ARG A 124 -5.11 5.91 10.25
N VAL A 125 -5.74 5.44 9.17
CA VAL A 125 -5.24 4.32 8.37
C VAL A 125 -5.13 4.72 6.91
N LEU A 126 -3.93 4.71 6.36
CA LEU A 126 -3.69 4.84 4.93
C LEU A 126 -3.72 3.45 4.29
N PHE A 127 -4.66 3.22 3.39
CA PHE A 127 -4.91 1.88 2.87
C PHE A 127 -5.06 1.86 1.35
N SER A 128 -4.45 0.88 0.71
CA SER A 128 -4.77 0.49 -0.67
C SER A 128 -4.76 -1.02 -0.82
N ALA A 129 -5.53 -1.51 -1.77
CA ALA A 129 -5.50 -2.89 -2.23
C ALA A 129 -5.92 -2.95 -3.69
N ALA A 130 -5.47 -3.97 -4.41
CA ALA A 130 -5.75 -4.13 -5.82
C ALA A 130 -7.25 -4.22 -6.11
N VAL A 131 -7.71 -3.40 -7.06
CA VAL A 131 -9.08 -3.45 -7.56
C VAL A 131 -9.27 -4.60 -8.54
N VAL A 132 -10.51 -5.05 -8.71
CA VAL A 132 -10.87 -6.16 -9.63
C VAL A 132 -10.31 -5.90 -11.03
N GLY A 133 -9.52 -6.84 -11.54
CA GLY A 133 -8.86 -6.76 -12.83
C GLY A 133 -7.59 -5.90 -12.84
N GLN A 134 -7.07 -5.47 -11.69
CA GLN A 134 -5.77 -4.84 -11.63
C GLN A 134 -4.68 -5.78 -12.12
N GLY A 135 -4.76 -7.04 -11.72
CA GLY A 135 -3.79 -8.07 -12.07
C GLY A 135 -2.41 -7.81 -11.47
N GLY A 136 -1.81 -8.84 -10.99
CA GLY A 136 -0.49 -8.85 -10.36
C GLY A 136 -0.04 -10.27 -10.10
N GLU A 137 1.16 -10.43 -9.54
CA GLU A 137 1.63 -11.73 -9.11
C GLU A 137 0.87 -12.13 -7.85
N PHE A 138 0.30 -13.35 -7.85
CA PHE A 138 -0.36 -13.94 -6.69
C PHE A 138 -1.54 -13.16 -6.11
N HIS A 139 -2.23 -12.32 -6.90
CA HIS A 139 -3.46 -11.69 -6.47
C HIS A 139 -4.57 -12.76 -6.36
N ILE A 140 -5.04 -13.03 -5.15
CA ILE A 140 -6.08 -14.00 -4.86
C ILE A 140 -7.39 -13.37 -4.36
N ASN A 141 -7.34 -12.07 -4.00
CA ASN A 141 -8.44 -11.34 -3.37
C ASN A 141 -8.53 -9.89 -3.89
N GLU A 142 -8.61 -9.70 -5.20
CA GLU A 142 -8.92 -8.39 -5.77
C GLU A 142 -10.37 -8.01 -5.46
N GLN A 143 -10.58 -6.85 -4.82
CA GLN A 143 -11.88 -6.38 -4.38
C GLN A 143 -12.14 -4.94 -4.84
N PRO A 144 -13.42 -4.53 -5.02
CA PRO A 144 -13.73 -3.12 -5.24
C PRO A 144 -13.36 -2.30 -4.00
N LEU A 145 -13.01 -1.02 -4.17
CA LEU A 145 -12.65 -0.14 -3.04
C LEU A 145 -13.78 -0.02 -2.02
N SER A 146 -15.03 -0.11 -2.46
CA SER A 146 -16.22 -0.12 -1.59
C SER A 146 -16.29 -1.33 -0.65
N TYR A 147 -15.70 -2.46 -1.00
CA TYR A 147 -15.59 -3.61 -0.11
C TYR A 147 -14.77 -3.26 1.14
N TRP A 148 -13.58 -2.69 0.93
CA TRP A 148 -12.72 -2.24 2.01
C TRP A 148 -13.36 -1.11 2.81
N GLN A 149 -14.01 -0.14 2.13
CA GLN A 149 -14.78 0.92 2.79
C GLN A 149 -15.83 0.34 3.75
N THR A 150 -16.53 -0.73 3.37
CA THR A 150 -17.53 -1.38 4.25
C THR A 150 -16.88 -1.97 5.50
N LEU A 151 -15.71 -2.63 5.36
CA LEU A 151 -14.99 -3.22 6.49
C LEU A 151 -14.49 -2.14 7.47
N PHE A 152 -13.98 -1.02 6.96
CA PHE A 152 -13.57 0.13 7.78
C PHE A 152 -14.77 0.82 8.43
N ALA A 153 -15.87 1.01 7.69
CA ALA A 153 -17.10 1.63 8.21
C ALA A 153 -17.73 0.83 9.36
N ALA A 154 -17.69 -0.51 9.28
CA ALA A 154 -18.14 -1.41 10.35
C ALA A 154 -17.35 -1.22 11.65
N ARG A 155 -16.19 -0.56 11.59
CA ARG A 155 -15.31 -0.23 12.73
C ARG A 155 -15.31 1.26 13.09
N GLY A 156 -16.27 2.02 12.55
CA GLY A 156 -16.44 3.45 12.84
C GLY A 156 -15.47 4.37 12.08
N TYR A 157 -14.82 3.87 11.02
CA TYR A 157 -13.91 4.68 10.20
C TYR A 157 -14.64 5.24 8.97
N ARG A 158 -14.32 6.47 8.63
CA ARG A 158 -14.79 7.18 7.44
C ARG A 158 -13.70 7.25 6.40
N ALA A 159 -14.08 7.19 5.13
CA ALA A 159 -13.14 7.30 4.02
C ALA A 159 -12.90 8.77 3.64
N PHE A 160 -11.64 9.15 3.44
CA PHE A 160 -11.22 10.46 2.96
C PHE A 160 -10.41 10.29 1.68
N ASP A 161 -10.94 10.74 0.55
CA ASP A 161 -10.29 10.69 -0.76
C ASP A 161 -9.35 11.88 -0.98
N CYS A 162 -8.47 12.12 -0.01
CA CYS A 162 -7.57 13.28 0.01
C CYS A 162 -6.25 13.04 -0.75
N VAL A 163 -5.97 11.83 -1.20
CA VAL A 163 -4.71 11.47 -1.86
C VAL A 163 -4.86 11.49 -3.38
N ARG A 164 -5.87 10.80 -3.89
CA ARG A 164 -6.04 10.54 -5.32
C ARG A 164 -6.20 11.81 -6.18
N PRO A 165 -6.95 12.85 -5.76
CA PRO A 165 -7.06 14.09 -6.52
C PRO A 165 -5.71 14.78 -6.77
N HIS A 166 -4.78 14.67 -5.81
CA HIS A 166 -3.47 15.32 -5.88
C HIS A 166 -2.41 14.50 -6.63
N LEU A 167 -2.53 13.16 -6.62
CA LEU A 167 -1.51 12.27 -7.18
C LEU A 167 -1.90 11.61 -8.50
N ARG A 168 -3.17 11.72 -8.95
CA ARG A 168 -3.69 11.03 -10.13
C ARG A 168 -2.87 11.26 -11.41
N ASP A 169 -2.28 12.42 -11.58
CA ASP A 169 -1.51 12.81 -12.77
C ASP A 169 0.01 12.71 -12.54
N ASN A 170 0.44 12.36 -11.32
CA ASN A 170 1.84 12.19 -10.99
C ASN A 170 2.36 10.83 -11.50
N ARG A 171 3.05 10.83 -12.64
CA ARG A 171 3.58 9.61 -13.26
C ARG A 171 4.74 8.97 -12.51
N ARG A 172 5.31 9.62 -11.49
CA ARG A 172 6.30 9.02 -10.58
C ARG A 172 5.66 8.06 -9.59
N VAL A 173 4.35 8.22 -9.35
CA VAL A 173 3.57 7.33 -8.49
C VAL A 173 3.02 6.19 -9.33
N ALA A 174 3.25 4.96 -8.89
CA ALA A 174 2.72 3.78 -9.58
C ALA A 174 1.17 3.81 -9.61
N PRO A 175 0.53 3.37 -10.70
CA PRO A 175 -0.91 3.50 -10.89
C PRO A 175 -1.75 2.90 -9.76
N TRP A 176 -1.34 1.76 -9.22
CA TRP A 176 -2.05 1.09 -8.13
C TRP A 176 -2.07 1.94 -6.85
N TYR A 177 -0.99 2.59 -6.46
CA TYR A 177 -0.99 3.50 -5.31
C TYR A 177 -1.84 4.75 -5.58
N ARG A 178 -1.64 5.44 -6.71
CA ARG A 178 -2.32 6.72 -6.97
C ARG A 178 -3.82 6.60 -7.24
N TYR A 179 -4.32 5.40 -7.60
CA TYR A 179 -5.73 5.19 -7.90
C TYR A 179 -6.50 4.47 -6.80
N ASN A 180 -5.81 3.72 -5.93
CA ASN A 180 -6.48 2.89 -4.94
C ASN A 180 -6.38 3.43 -3.52
N THR A 181 -5.41 4.32 -3.23
CA THR A 181 -5.15 4.73 -1.84
C THR A 181 -6.21 5.66 -1.29
N ILE A 182 -6.73 5.31 -0.12
CA ILE A 182 -7.72 6.07 0.66
C ILE A 182 -7.20 6.21 2.09
N LEU A 183 -7.42 7.36 2.69
CA LEU A 183 -7.22 7.57 4.13
C LEU A 183 -8.53 7.24 4.86
N TYR A 184 -8.49 6.31 5.80
CA TYR A 184 -9.59 5.97 6.69
C TYR A 184 -9.34 6.53 8.07
N VAL A 185 -10.35 7.20 8.66
CA VAL A 185 -10.20 7.89 9.95
C VAL A 185 -11.45 7.66 10.79
N ASN A 186 -11.28 7.33 12.07
CA ASN A 186 -12.37 7.28 13.04
C ASN A 186 -12.59 8.65 13.71
N GLU A 187 -13.57 8.75 14.60
CA GLU A 187 -13.93 10.02 15.25
C GLU A 187 -12.76 10.61 16.07
N ALA A 188 -11.99 9.76 16.76
CA ALA A 188 -10.83 10.21 17.54
C ALA A 188 -9.70 10.72 16.61
N GLY A 189 -9.44 10.02 15.51
CA GLY A 189 -8.44 10.42 14.53
C GLY A 189 -8.81 11.66 13.72
N ARG A 190 -10.11 12.01 13.67
CA ARG A 190 -10.62 13.21 13.01
C ARG A 190 -10.16 14.50 13.72
N ALA A 191 -9.98 14.43 15.04
CA ALA A 191 -9.54 15.58 15.82
C ALA A 191 -8.17 16.09 15.32
N GLY A 192 -8.09 17.39 15.03
CA GLY A 192 -6.87 18.02 14.55
C GLY A 192 -6.51 17.78 13.08
N LEU A 193 -7.38 17.11 12.29
CA LEU A 193 -7.19 17.06 10.84
C LEU A 193 -7.44 18.44 10.20
N PRO A 194 -6.59 18.87 9.26
CA PRO A 194 -6.78 20.12 8.54
C PRO A 194 -7.97 20.02 7.56
N ASP A 195 -8.57 21.16 7.23
CA ASP A 195 -9.66 21.28 6.27
C ASP A 195 -9.30 20.68 4.89
N ASP A 196 -8.00 20.69 4.54
CA ASP A 196 -7.49 20.09 3.31
C ASP A 196 -7.72 18.56 3.24
N ILE A 197 -7.86 17.90 4.38
CA ILE A 197 -8.27 16.49 4.46
C ILE A 197 -9.78 16.40 4.64
N LEU A 198 -10.36 17.17 5.58
CA LEU A 198 -11.76 17.07 5.97
C LEU A 198 -12.74 17.26 4.79
N ARG A 199 -12.43 18.17 3.87
CA ARG A 199 -13.25 18.43 2.67
C ARG A 199 -13.35 17.24 1.69
N HIS A 200 -12.47 16.25 1.85
CA HIS A 200 -12.43 15.04 1.01
C HIS A 200 -13.13 13.83 1.64
N GLU A 201 -13.89 14.04 2.71
CA GLU A 201 -14.70 12.98 3.30
C GLU A 201 -15.70 12.45 2.28
N VAL A 202 -15.72 11.12 2.10
CA VAL A 202 -16.69 10.44 1.26
C VAL A 202 -17.92 10.16 2.11
N PRO A 203 -19.10 10.72 1.75
CA PRO A 203 -20.34 10.45 2.47
C PRO A 203 -20.62 8.95 2.58
N LEU A 204 -21.25 8.51 3.70
CA LEU A 204 -21.48 7.07 3.94
C LEU A 204 -22.37 6.41 2.88
N GLU A 205 -23.28 7.18 2.31
CA GLU A 205 -24.19 6.74 1.25
C GLU A 205 -23.49 6.60 -0.12
N HIS A 206 -22.26 7.10 -0.24
CA HIS A 206 -21.47 7.01 -1.46
C HIS A 206 -20.37 5.98 -1.35
N ALA A 207 -20.36 5.05 -2.30
CA ALA A 207 -19.26 4.08 -2.41
C ALA A 207 -17.99 4.77 -2.96
N VAL A 208 -16.84 4.46 -2.38
CA VAL A 208 -15.55 4.85 -2.95
C VAL A 208 -15.40 4.21 -4.32
N GLN A 209 -15.31 5.05 -5.35
CA GLN A 209 -15.24 4.61 -6.74
C GLN A 209 -13.79 4.32 -7.16
N ASN A 210 -13.62 3.48 -8.20
CA ASN A 210 -12.34 3.28 -8.85
C ASN A 210 -11.78 4.63 -9.36
N GLY A 211 -10.63 5.05 -8.82
CA GLY A 211 -9.99 6.33 -9.12
C GLY A 211 -9.26 6.39 -10.45
N GLY A 212 -9.12 5.25 -11.13
CA GLY A 212 -8.35 5.14 -12.37
C GLY A 212 -8.94 5.93 -13.54
N ASP A 213 -8.08 6.37 -14.45
CA ASP A 213 -8.48 6.96 -15.71
C ASP A 213 -9.16 5.93 -16.65
N MET A 214 -9.62 6.39 -17.80
CA MET A 214 -10.31 5.54 -18.76
C MET A 214 -9.45 4.35 -19.21
N MET A 215 -8.16 4.56 -19.44
CA MET A 215 -7.23 3.50 -19.88
C MET A 215 -7.01 2.46 -18.77
N TRP A 216 -6.87 2.92 -17.53
CA TRP A 216 -6.80 2.04 -16.37
C TRP A 216 -8.06 1.18 -16.22
N ARG A 217 -9.24 1.80 -16.30
CA ARG A 217 -10.52 1.09 -16.20
C ARG A 217 -10.72 0.09 -17.33
N LEU A 218 -10.37 0.47 -18.56
CA LEU A 218 -10.42 -0.44 -19.71
C LEU A 218 -9.48 -1.63 -19.51
N ARG A 219 -8.24 -1.37 -19.08
CA ARG A 219 -7.28 -2.43 -18.76
C ARG A 219 -7.83 -3.37 -17.69
N CYS A 220 -8.34 -2.86 -16.58
CA CYS A 220 -8.93 -3.67 -15.53
C CYS A 220 -10.12 -4.49 -16.05
N SER A 221 -10.98 -3.90 -16.88
CA SER A 221 -12.10 -4.61 -17.49
C SER A 221 -11.67 -5.75 -18.42
N VAL A 222 -10.57 -5.60 -19.14
CA VAL A 222 -10.03 -6.67 -19.99
C VAL A 222 -9.40 -7.76 -19.13
N VAL A 223 -8.53 -7.37 -18.18
CA VAL A 223 -7.79 -8.31 -17.32
C VAL A 223 -8.74 -9.13 -16.45
N SER A 224 -9.83 -8.54 -15.95
CA SER A 224 -10.83 -9.25 -15.12
C SER A 224 -11.53 -10.42 -15.85
N ARG A 225 -11.46 -10.48 -17.18
CA ARG A 225 -12.03 -11.57 -18.00
C ARG A 225 -11.03 -12.69 -18.27
N LEU A 226 -9.77 -12.52 -17.94
CA LEU A 226 -8.73 -13.52 -18.16
C LEU A 226 -8.67 -14.51 -16.97
N PRO A 227 -8.30 -15.78 -17.24
CA PRO A 227 -8.03 -16.74 -16.15
C PRO A 227 -6.90 -16.23 -15.26
N ARG A 228 -7.04 -16.38 -13.93
CA ARG A 228 -6.04 -15.93 -12.93
C ARG A 228 -4.62 -16.44 -13.24
N ALA A 229 -4.48 -17.70 -13.65
CA ALA A 229 -3.17 -18.26 -14.03
C ALA A 229 -2.50 -17.47 -15.17
N THR A 230 -3.29 -17.07 -16.18
CA THR A 230 -2.81 -16.25 -17.30
C THR A 230 -2.37 -14.86 -16.81
N VAL A 231 -3.16 -14.22 -15.96
CA VAL A 231 -2.84 -12.91 -15.37
C VAL A 231 -1.52 -12.97 -14.59
N THR A 232 -1.35 -13.98 -13.74
CA THR A 232 -0.12 -14.21 -12.97
C THR A 232 1.09 -14.42 -13.90
N GLN A 233 0.95 -15.18 -14.99
CA GLN A 233 2.05 -15.37 -15.94
C GLN A 233 2.42 -14.08 -16.68
N ILE A 234 1.44 -13.30 -17.10
CA ILE A 234 1.67 -11.98 -17.72
C ILE A 234 2.41 -11.06 -16.74
N ALA A 235 2.00 -11.04 -15.45
CA ALA A 235 2.63 -10.24 -14.42
C ALA A 235 4.11 -10.65 -14.22
N LYS A 236 4.40 -11.95 -14.14
CA LYS A 236 5.77 -12.48 -14.02
C LYS A 236 6.65 -12.10 -15.20
N VAL A 237 6.15 -12.26 -16.42
CA VAL A 237 6.89 -11.88 -17.64
C VAL A 237 7.19 -10.38 -17.65
N ARG A 238 6.19 -9.56 -17.29
CA ARG A 238 6.36 -8.11 -17.18
C ARG A 238 7.41 -7.73 -16.14
N ALA A 239 7.37 -8.32 -14.95
CA ALA A 239 8.35 -8.08 -13.88
C ALA A 239 9.76 -8.45 -14.34
N ALA A 240 9.94 -9.61 -14.99
CA ALA A 240 11.22 -10.04 -15.52
C ALA A 240 11.77 -9.09 -16.60
N VAL A 241 10.92 -8.62 -17.51
CA VAL A 241 11.33 -7.65 -18.56
C VAL A 241 11.75 -6.31 -17.96
N LEU A 242 11.02 -5.82 -16.95
CA LEU A 242 11.32 -4.55 -16.30
C LEU A 242 12.62 -4.64 -15.48
N ALA A 243 12.82 -5.75 -14.75
CA ALA A 243 14.06 -6.01 -14.03
C ALA A 243 15.27 -6.11 -14.98
N ALA A 244 15.13 -6.76 -16.14
CA ALA A 244 16.18 -6.84 -17.14
C ALA A 244 16.53 -5.44 -17.71
N ARG A 245 15.53 -4.60 -17.95
CA ARG A 245 15.75 -3.21 -18.42
C ARG A 245 16.48 -2.38 -17.36
N ALA A 246 16.09 -2.45 -16.09
CA ALA A 246 16.75 -1.74 -15.00
C ALA A 246 18.23 -2.11 -14.86
N ARG A 247 18.60 -3.40 -15.04
CA ARG A 247 20.00 -3.86 -15.04
C ARG A 247 20.81 -3.31 -16.23
N LEU A 248 20.18 -3.14 -17.37
CA LEU A 248 20.87 -2.59 -18.57
C LEU A 248 21.16 -1.09 -18.38
N THR A 249 20.23 -0.32 -17.83
CA THR A 249 20.45 1.11 -17.56
C THR A 249 21.52 1.34 -16.50
N SER A 250 21.51 0.58 -15.41
CA SER A 250 22.53 0.69 -14.35
C SER A 250 23.95 0.29 -14.81
N ARG A 251 24.08 -0.58 -15.82
CA ARG A 251 25.38 -0.92 -16.44
C ARG A 251 25.89 0.17 -17.38
N SER A 252 24.98 0.86 -18.10
CA SER A 252 25.38 1.97 -18.98
C SER A 252 25.89 3.17 -18.18
N ASP A 253 25.27 3.48 -17.05
CA ASP A 253 25.67 4.59 -16.18
C ASP A 253 27.03 4.34 -15.51
N ARG A 254 27.35 3.09 -15.15
CA ARG A 254 28.66 2.70 -14.62
C ARG A 254 29.78 2.62 -15.68
N ALA A 255 29.43 2.49 -16.93
CA ALA A 255 30.39 2.47 -18.03
C ALA A 255 30.71 3.88 -18.56
N SER A 256 29.92 4.89 -18.15
CA SER A 256 30.05 6.30 -18.56
C SER A 256 30.63 7.19 -17.44
N ALA A 257 30.92 6.64 -16.26
CA ALA A 257 31.58 7.27 -15.11
C ALA A 257 33.00 6.74 -14.92
#